data_8eb49dc3a94ff27ae072c0346d3611be
#
_entry.id   8eb49dc3a94ff27ae072c0346d3611be
#
_cell.length_a   1.000
_cell.length_b   1.000
_cell.length_c   1.000
_cell.angle_alpha   90.00
_cell.angle_beta   90.00
_cell.angle_gamma   90.00
#
_symmetry.space_group_name_H-M   'P 1'
#
loop_
_entity.id
_entity.type
_entity.pdbx_description
1 polymer ?
#
loop_
_entity_poly.entity_id
_entity_poly.type
_entity_poly.pdbx_seq_one_letter_code
_entity_poly.pdbx_strand_id
1 'polypeptide(L)'
;SQKQKEKKDLVILDGRPFEEYNKMSIPGSICVPNAEMPYKISTLVKTPKTEIIVNCAGRTRSIIGAQTLINFGVQNKVYALENGTQGWFLSNLNLDNNKTNYLEIEPNKNEIEKLRNKIINLLEENHIEIIDFLKVQDLINDDTRSTYIFNVKANFNSRNSIYGIRNVAGGQLVQATDNHVGVLKSRIIFFDEGDLVRAGTTALWLKKMNFECYVFKGKEKKLRSLNFNHHIKFKSKSVNLITFQDLK
;
A
#
# COMPACT_ATOMS: atom_id res chain seq x y z
N SER A 1 19.03 9.67 -16.68
CA SER A 1 20.01 8.62 -16.34
C SER A 1 20.70 8.11 -17.59
N GLN A 2 21.86 7.42 -17.45
CA GLN A 2 22.58 6.84 -18.58
C GLN A 2 21.70 5.89 -19.39
N LYS A 3 20.87 5.07 -18.74
CA LYS A 3 19.92 4.15 -19.38
C LYS A 3 18.83 4.88 -20.20
N GLN A 4 18.35 6.04 -19.76
CA GLN A 4 17.39 6.84 -20.53
C GLN A 4 18.03 7.45 -21.79
N LYS A 5 19.30 7.90 -21.69
CA LYS A 5 20.05 8.43 -22.85
C LYS A 5 20.32 7.36 -23.90
N GLU A 6 20.50 6.12 -23.51
CA GLU A 6 20.74 4.97 -24.39
C GLU A 6 19.46 4.45 -25.07
N LYS A 7 18.28 5.11 -24.89
CA LYS A 7 16.96 4.67 -25.42
C LYS A 7 16.65 3.19 -25.10
N LYS A 8 17.07 2.70 -23.94
CA LYS A 8 16.70 1.35 -23.50
C LYS A 8 15.21 1.25 -23.25
N ASP A 9 14.62 0.09 -23.56
CA ASP A 9 13.24 -0.23 -23.27
C ASP A 9 13.07 -0.36 -21.74
N LEU A 10 12.64 0.73 -21.10
CA LEU A 10 12.45 0.80 -19.66
C LEU A 10 11.19 1.59 -19.27
N VAL A 11 10.62 1.25 -18.14
CA VAL A 11 9.53 2.00 -17.50
C VAL A 11 9.93 2.36 -16.06
N ILE A 12 9.66 3.60 -15.65
CA ILE A 12 9.88 4.07 -14.28
C ILE A 12 8.51 4.22 -13.62
N LEU A 13 8.28 3.43 -12.56
CA LEU A 13 7.05 3.43 -11.77
C LEU A 13 7.29 4.16 -10.46
N ASP A 14 6.53 5.20 -10.19
CA ASP A 14 6.58 5.89 -8.89
C ASP A 14 5.52 5.29 -7.96
N GLY A 15 5.98 4.60 -6.91
CA GLY A 15 5.14 3.90 -5.95
C GLY A 15 4.51 4.78 -4.87
N ARG A 16 4.66 6.10 -4.97
CA ARG A 16 4.10 7.07 -4.02
C ARG A 16 2.65 7.40 -4.33
N PRO A 17 1.89 7.99 -3.37
CA PRO A 17 0.60 8.60 -3.64
C PRO A 17 0.71 9.71 -4.69
N PHE A 18 -0.40 9.97 -5.38
CA PHE A 18 -0.45 10.95 -6.46
C PHE A 18 0.00 12.36 -6.02
N GLU A 19 -0.38 12.79 -4.82
CA GLU A 19 -0.03 14.12 -4.28
C GLU A 19 1.48 14.29 -4.13
N GLU A 20 2.20 13.24 -3.69
CA GLU A 20 3.67 13.28 -3.60
C GLU A 20 4.31 13.27 -5.00
N TYR A 21 3.76 12.46 -5.91
CA TYR A 21 4.21 12.36 -7.30
C TYR A 21 4.02 13.68 -8.05
N ASN A 22 2.83 14.28 -7.95
CA ASN A 22 2.49 15.54 -8.59
C ASN A 22 3.40 16.68 -8.11
N LYS A 23 3.69 16.73 -6.80
CA LYS A 23 4.58 17.75 -6.23
C LYS A 23 5.98 17.72 -6.84
N MET A 24 6.55 16.53 -6.99
CA MET A 24 7.85 16.34 -7.63
C MET A 24 8.00 14.87 -8.07
N SER A 25 8.56 14.64 -9.24
CA SER A 25 8.75 13.29 -9.79
C SER A 25 9.99 13.18 -10.66
N ILE A 26 10.49 11.97 -10.86
CA ILE A 26 11.59 11.73 -11.81
C ILE A 26 11.04 11.87 -13.24
N PRO A 27 11.74 12.58 -14.13
CA PRO A 27 11.31 12.75 -15.52
C PRO A 27 11.01 11.42 -16.21
N GLY A 28 9.83 11.35 -16.85
CA GLY A 28 9.38 10.17 -17.57
C GLY A 28 8.79 9.06 -16.67
N SER A 29 8.68 9.28 -15.37
CA SER A 29 8.01 8.31 -14.48
C SER A 29 6.49 8.36 -14.59
N ILE A 30 5.86 7.24 -14.21
CA ILE A 30 4.40 7.06 -14.16
C ILE A 30 4.02 6.81 -12.69
N CYS A 31 3.02 7.53 -12.20
CA CYS A 31 2.49 7.31 -10.85
C CYS A 31 1.69 6.02 -10.79
N VAL A 32 2.18 5.06 -10.02
CA VAL A 32 1.52 3.79 -9.75
C VAL A 32 1.75 3.44 -8.27
N PRO A 33 0.87 3.83 -7.36
CA PRO A 33 1.00 3.49 -5.95
C PRO A 33 1.23 2.00 -5.73
N ASN A 34 2.05 1.63 -4.75
CA ASN A 34 2.58 0.26 -4.61
C ASN A 34 1.53 -0.85 -4.70
N ALA A 35 0.38 -0.69 -4.01
CA ALA A 35 -0.68 -1.69 -4.02
C ALA A 35 -1.43 -1.78 -5.37
N GLU A 36 -1.25 -0.77 -6.25
CA GLU A 36 -1.83 -0.72 -7.59
C GLU A 36 -0.93 -1.36 -8.66
N MET A 37 0.35 -1.57 -8.36
CA MET A 37 1.32 -2.08 -9.34
C MET A 37 0.90 -3.42 -9.98
N PRO A 38 0.42 -4.43 -9.23
CA PRO A 38 -0.01 -5.69 -9.83
C PRO A 38 -1.11 -5.53 -10.88
N TYR A 39 -2.02 -4.58 -10.69
CA TYR A 39 -3.12 -4.34 -11.63
C TYR A 39 -2.69 -3.68 -12.93
N LYS A 40 -1.62 -2.88 -12.90
CA LYS A 40 -1.27 -1.97 -13.99
C LYS A 40 -0.07 -2.44 -14.80
N ILE A 41 0.70 -3.38 -14.27
CA ILE A 41 1.95 -3.79 -14.88
C ILE A 41 1.79 -4.40 -16.29
N SER A 42 0.77 -5.21 -16.51
CA SER A 42 0.49 -5.84 -17.82
C SER A 42 0.19 -4.81 -18.92
N THR A 43 -0.40 -3.67 -18.55
CA THR A 43 -0.68 -2.56 -19.46
C THR A 43 0.58 -1.74 -19.78
N LEU A 44 1.44 -1.57 -18.80
CA LEU A 44 2.64 -0.72 -18.90
C LEU A 44 3.82 -1.42 -19.58
N VAL A 45 3.91 -2.74 -19.43
CA VAL A 45 5.04 -3.52 -19.92
C VAL A 45 4.58 -4.41 -21.07
N LYS A 46 5.09 -4.13 -22.28
CA LYS A 46 4.64 -4.80 -23.51
C LYS A 46 5.51 -6.00 -23.88
N THR A 47 6.74 -6.03 -23.41
CA THR A 47 7.71 -7.08 -23.74
C THR A 47 8.45 -7.56 -22.52
N PRO A 48 8.90 -8.83 -22.46
CA PRO A 48 9.72 -9.33 -21.36
C PRO A 48 11.11 -8.65 -21.27
N LYS A 49 11.51 -7.90 -22.30
CA LYS A 49 12.80 -7.19 -22.32
C LYS A 49 12.75 -5.83 -21.65
N THR A 50 11.55 -5.25 -21.47
CA THR A 50 11.36 -3.96 -20.79
C THR A 50 11.89 -4.04 -19.36
N GLU A 51 12.85 -3.20 -19.00
CA GLU A 51 13.31 -3.08 -17.62
C GLU A 51 12.33 -2.25 -16.79
N ILE A 52 12.01 -2.69 -15.58
CA ILE A 52 11.10 -1.98 -14.67
C ILE A 52 11.91 -1.38 -13.53
N ILE A 53 11.81 -0.06 -13.37
CA ILE A 53 12.45 0.65 -12.26
C ILE A 53 11.36 1.19 -11.36
N VAL A 54 11.33 0.74 -10.11
CA VAL A 54 10.40 1.25 -9.11
C VAL A 54 11.08 2.35 -8.31
N ASN A 55 10.43 3.52 -8.26
CA ASN A 55 10.88 4.69 -7.55
C ASN A 55 9.97 5.02 -6.34
N CYS A 56 10.52 5.74 -5.38
CA CYS A 56 9.77 6.41 -4.31
C CYS A 56 10.52 7.68 -3.85
N ALA A 57 10.22 8.20 -2.67
CA ALA A 57 10.93 9.37 -2.13
C ALA A 57 12.41 9.08 -1.78
N GLY A 58 12.74 7.85 -1.35
CA GLY A 58 14.13 7.51 -1.02
C GLY A 58 14.31 6.51 0.11
N ARG A 59 13.24 5.83 0.52
CA ARG A 59 13.32 4.84 1.61
C ARG A 59 12.87 3.46 1.12
N THR A 60 11.76 2.95 1.67
CA THR A 60 11.34 1.54 1.57
C THR A 60 10.34 1.26 0.46
N ARG A 61 9.54 2.23 0.02
CA ARG A 61 8.43 1.98 -0.92
C ARG A 61 8.89 1.47 -2.30
N SER A 62 10.07 1.88 -2.79
CA SER A 62 10.62 1.35 -4.04
C SER A 62 10.97 -0.14 -3.93
N ILE A 63 11.53 -0.55 -2.78
CA ILE A 63 11.86 -1.96 -2.51
C ILE A 63 10.58 -2.78 -2.38
N ILE A 64 9.59 -2.26 -1.62
CA ILE A 64 8.29 -2.91 -1.44
C ILE A 64 7.59 -3.12 -2.79
N GLY A 65 7.51 -2.08 -3.63
CA GLY A 65 6.88 -2.17 -4.94
C GLY A 65 7.60 -3.14 -5.88
N ALA A 66 8.93 -3.05 -5.97
CA ALA A 66 9.73 -3.96 -6.78
C ALA A 66 9.55 -5.42 -6.36
N GLN A 67 9.66 -5.71 -5.07
CA GLN A 67 9.47 -7.07 -4.56
C GLN A 67 8.03 -7.56 -4.75
N THR A 68 7.04 -6.69 -4.64
CA THR A 68 5.64 -7.04 -4.94
C THR A 68 5.50 -7.53 -6.37
N LEU A 69 6.05 -6.83 -7.35
CA LEU A 69 6.02 -7.26 -8.76
C LEU A 69 6.72 -8.62 -8.97
N ILE A 70 7.86 -8.83 -8.32
CA ILE A 70 8.57 -10.12 -8.36
C ILE A 70 7.71 -11.25 -7.76
N ASN A 71 7.08 -11.02 -6.62
CA ASN A 71 6.20 -11.99 -5.97
C ASN A 71 4.98 -12.36 -6.85
N PHE A 72 4.46 -11.40 -7.62
CA PHE A 72 3.41 -11.65 -8.60
C PHE A 72 3.90 -12.36 -9.87
N GLY A 73 5.20 -12.63 -9.98
CA GLY A 73 5.77 -13.43 -11.06
C GLY A 73 6.03 -12.66 -12.35
N VAL A 74 6.24 -11.35 -12.26
CA VAL A 74 6.66 -10.51 -13.40
C VAL A 74 8.01 -11.01 -13.91
N GLN A 75 8.08 -11.38 -15.19
CA GLN A 75 9.27 -11.98 -15.81
C GLN A 75 10.36 -10.95 -16.18
N ASN A 76 10.01 -9.70 -16.16
CA ASN A 76 10.91 -8.59 -16.47
C ASN A 76 11.95 -8.40 -15.37
N LYS A 77 13.08 -7.80 -15.71
CA LYS A 77 14.04 -7.33 -14.73
C LYS A 77 13.44 -6.16 -13.96
N VAL A 78 13.29 -6.30 -12.65
CA VAL A 78 12.71 -5.30 -11.75
C VAL A 78 13.81 -4.76 -10.84
N TYR A 79 13.92 -3.45 -10.75
CA TYR A 79 14.87 -2.74 -9.91
C TYR A 79 14.15 -1.77 -8.97
N ALA A 80 14.65 -1.60 -7.76
CA ALA A 80 14.32 -0.49 -6.89
C ALA A 80 15.34 0.62 -7.08
N LEU A 81 14.89 1.86 -7.30
CA LEU A 81 15.82 2.98 -7.41
C LEU A 81 16.36 3.34 -6.03
N GLU A 82 17.68 3.28 -5.89
CA GLU A 82 18.37 3.65 -4.67
C GLU A 82 18.15 5.13 -4.35
N ASN A 83 17.81 5.43 -3.09
CA ASN A 83 17.54 6.78 -2.57
C ASN A 83 16.46 7.58 -3.33
N GLY A 84 15.76 6.98 -4.31
CA GLY A 84 14.58 7.53 -4.96
C GLY A 84 14.72 8.95 -5.50
N THR A 85 13.64 9.76 -5.40
CA THR A 85 13.66 11.18 -5.80
C THR A 85 14.65 12.02 -5.01
N GLN A 86 14.91 11.69 -3.74
CA GLN A 86 15.91 12.40 -2.92
C GLN A 86 17.31 12.18 -3.47
N GLY A 87 17.70 10.92 -3.74
CA GLY A 87 19.00 10.63 -4.35
C GLY A 87 19.17 11.21 -5.74
N TRP A 88 18.08 11.23 -6.53
CA TRP A 88 18.05 11.89 -7.83
C TRP A 88 18.38 13.39 -7.73
N PHE A 89 17.69 14.08 -6.82
CA PHE A 89 17.92 15.51 -6.56
C PHE A 89 19.35 15.80 -6.04
N LEU A 90 19.82 15.02 -5.07
CA LEU A 90 21.15 15.16 -4.49
C LEU A 90 22.28 14.86 -5.51
N SER A 91 21.97 14.16 -6.58
CA SER A 91 22.88 13.94 -7.72
C SER A 91 22.84 15.07 -8.75
N ASN A 92 22.26 16.22 -8.40
CA ASN A 92 22.09 17.40 -9.28
C ASN A 92 21.31 17.10 -10.56
N LEU A 93 20.37 16.16 -10.50
CA LEU A 93 19.46 15.84 -11.61
C LEU A 93 18.12 16.57 -11.43
N ASN A 94 17.57 17.08 -12.52
CA ASN A 94 16.31 17.81 -12.49
C ASN A 94 15.13 16.89 -12.16
N LEU A 95 14.20 17.38 -11.35
CA LEU A 95 12.92 16.79 -11.10
C LEU A 95 11.82 17.52 -11.89
N ASP A 96 10.81 16.79 -12.28
CA ASP A 96 9.57 17.34 -12.82
C ASP A 96 8.61 17.71 -11.68
N ASN A 97 7.84 18.79 -11.87
CA ASN A 97 6.79 19.23 -10.95
C ASN A 97 5.44 19.26 -11.68
N ASN A 98 4.36 19.16 -10.92
CA ASN A 98 2.97 19.24 -11.40
C ASN A 98 2.64 18.21 -12.52
N LYS A 99 3.29 17.04 -12.50
CA LYS A 99 3.00 15.97 -13.45
C LYS A 99 1.75 15.21 -13.03
N THR A 100 0.94 14.88 -14.03
CA THR A 100 -0.33 14.17 -13.86
C THR A 100 -0.34 12.82 -14.59
N ASN A 101 0.84 12.26 -14.85
CA ASN A 101 0.95 10.97 -15.52
C ASN A 101 0.58 9.83 -14.55
N TYR A 102 -0.71 9.67 -14.37
CA TYR A 102 -1.33 8.63 -13.55
C TYR A 102 -2.12 7.69 -14.45
N LEU A 103 -1.97 6.39 -14.24
CA LEU A 103 -2.63 5.39 -15.06
C LEU A 103 -3.98 5.01 -14.43
N GLU A 104 -5.08 5.43 -15.06
CA GLU A 104 -6.45 5.13 -14.59
C GLU A 104 -7.00 3.80 -15.11
N ILE A 105 -6.25 3.07 -15.96
CA ILE A 105 -6.72 1.84 -16.59
C ILE A 105 -6.91 0.77 -15.51
N GLU A 106 -8.11 0.22 -15.44
CA GLU A 106 -8.43 -0.93 -14.62
C GLU A 106 -8.27 -2.22 -15.43
N PRO A 107 -7.74 -3.30 -14.84
CA PRO A 107 -7.62 -4.58 -15.51
C PRO A 107 -9.00 -5.17 -15.80
N ASN A 108 -9.09 -5.96 -16.87
CA ASN A 108 -10.32 -6.67 -17.18
C ASN A 108 -10.58 -7.81 -16.16
N LYS A 109 -11.80 -8.38 -16.21
CA LYS A 109 -12.22 -9.41 -15.24
C LYS A 109 -11.29 -10.62 -15.21
N ASN A 110 -10.79 -11.06 -16.37
CA ASN A 110 -9.90 -12.22 -16.46
C ASN A 110 -8.53 -11.93 -15.84
N GLU A 111 -8.03 -10.72 -16.00
CA GLU A 111 -6.78 -10.27 -15.36
C GLU A 111 -6.95 -10.17 -13.85
N ILE A 112 -8.05 -9.61 -13.38
CA ILE A 112 -8.37 -9.56 -11.93
C ILE A 112 -8.43 -10.98 -11.34
N GLU A 113 -9.07 -11.93 -12.05
CA GLU A 113 -9.14 -13.31 -11.57
C GLU A 113 -7.77 -13.99 -11.49
N LYS A 114 -6.90 -13.77 -12.48
CA LYS A 114 -5.52 -14.26 -12.44
C LYS A 114 -4.74 -13.67 -11.26
N LEU A 115 -4.86 -12.36 -11.03
CA LEU A 115 -4.21 -11.70 -9.89
C LEU A 115 -4.76 -12.22 -8.57
N ARG A 116 -6.08 -12.42 -8.49
CA ARG A 116 -6.73 -12.99 -7.30
C ARG A 116 -6.23 -14.40 -7.00
N ASN A 117 -6.16 -15.27 -7.99
CA ASN A 117 -5.64 -16.63 -7.80
C ASN A 117 -4.17 -16.59 -7.34
N LYS A 118 -3.37 -15.71 -7.93
CA LYS A 118 -1.98 -15.53 -7.53
C LYS A 118 -1.84 -15.06 -6.07
N ILE A 119 -2.64 -14.07 -5.65
CA ILE A 119 -2.57 -13.59 -4.27
C ILE A 119 -3.07 -14.63 -3.27
N ILE A 120 -4.09 -15.42 -3.59
CA ILE A 120 -4.57 -16.51 -2.74
C ILE A 120 -3.43 -17.50 -2.47
N ASN A 121 -2.74 -17.96 -3.51
CA ASN A 121 -1.59 -18.86 -3.35
C ASN A 121 -0.49 -18.25 -2.47
N LEU A 122 -0.16 -16.96 -2.69
CA LEU A 122 0.81 -16.27 -1.86
C LEU A 122 0.39 -16.15 -0.40
N LEU A 123 -0.90 -15.96 -0.12
CA LEU A 123 -1.44 -15.91 1.24
C LEU A 123 -1.33 -17.27 1.93
N GLU A 124 -1.67 -18.36 1.22
CA GLU A 124 -1.53 -19.73 1.70
C GLU A 124 -0.07 -20.07 2.02
N GLU A 125 0.86 -19.81 1.10
CA GLU A 125 2.30 -20.02 1.27
C GLU A 125 2.88 -19.27 2.48
N ASN A 126 2.29 -18.14 2.84
CA ASN A 126 2.72 -17.29 3.97
C ASN A 126 1.85 -17.47 5.23
N HIS A 127 0.99 -18.46 5.27
CA HIS A 127 0.09 -18.76 6.41
C HIS A 127 -0.73 -17.54 6.86
N ILE A 128 -1.32 -16.84 5.88
CA ILE A 128 -2.25 -15.72 6.10
C ILE A 128 -3.66 -16.20 5.78
N GLU A 129 -4.51 -16.21 6.78
CA GLU A 129 -5.87 -16.73 6.65
C GLU A 129 -6.78 -15.73 5.92
N ILE A 130 -7.55 -16.25 4.94
CA ILE A 130 -8.65 -15.52 4.30
C ILE A 130 -9.91 -15.80 5.10
N ILE A 131 -10.45 -14.76 5.76
CA ILE A 131 -11.54 -14.88 6.71
C ILE A 131 -12.87 -14.36 6.18
N ASP A 132 -13.96 -14.87 6.74
CA ASP A 132 -15.32 -14.38 6.51
C ASP A 132 -15.78 -13.41 7.60
N PHE A 133 -17.04 -12.97 7.50
CA PHE A 133 -17.62 -12.01 8.43
C PHE A 133 -17.74 -12.54 9.87
N LEU A 134 -18.08 -13.80 10.03
CA LEU A 134 -18.22 -14.40 11.38
C LEU A 134 -16.88 -14.39 12.10
N LYS A 135 -15.82 -14.78 11.41
CA LYS A 135 -14.48 -14.75 11.98
C LYS A 135 -14.01 -13.31 12.30
N VAL A 136 -14.40 -12.31 11.48
CA VAL A 136 -14.13 -10.89 11.81
C VAL A 136 -14.83 -10.50 13.13
N GLN A 137 -16.10 -10.88 13.31
CA GLN A 137 -16.84 -10.63 14.55
C GLN A 137 -16.18 -11.30 15.77
N ASP A 138 -15.76 -12.55 15.63
CA ASP A 138 -15.09 -13.29 16.71
C ASP A 138 -13.80 -12.59 17.13
N LEU A 139 -12.98 -12.15 16.16
CA LEU A 139 -11.72 -11.46 16.43
C LEU A 139 -11.91 -10.08 17.07
N ILE A 140 -13.02 -9.39 16.79
CA ILE A 140 -13.36 -8.10 17.40
C ILE A 140 -13.90 -8.30 18.82
N ASN A 141 -14.69 -9.34 19.04
CA ASN A 141 -15.29 -9.63 20.34
C ASN A 141 -14.29 -10.24 21.34
N ASP A 142 -13.18 -10.77 20.85
CA ASP A 142 -12.09 -11.26 21.68
C ASP A 142 -11.23 -10.07 22.15
N ASP A 143 -11.46 -9.62 23.38
CA ASP A 143 -10.81 -8.47 24.03
C ASP A 143 -9.44 -8.79 24.63
N THR A 144 -8.97 -10.02 24.53
CA THR A 144 -7.63 -10.42 25.01
C THR A 144 -6.51 -9.74 24.21
N ARG A 145 -6.79 -9.27 22.99
CA ARG A 145 -5.82 -8.61 22.10
C ARG A 145 -6.50 -7.54 21.25
N SER A 146 -5.77 -6.45 21.00
CA SER A 146 -6.21 -5.40 20.07
C SER A 146 -6.37 -5.94 18.66
N THR A 147 -7.48 -5.58 18.00
CA THR A 147 -7.75 -5.90 16.58
C THR A 147 -7.93 -4.60 15.80
N TYR A 148 -7.14 -4.44 14.73
CA TYR A 148 -7.25 -3.32 13.80
C TYR A 148 -7.87 -3.80 12.48
N ILE A 149 -8.73 -2.97 11.89
CA ILE A 149 -9.31 -3.24 10.57
C ILE A 149 -8.96 -2.11 9.63
N PHE A 150 -8.36 -2.46 8.48
CA PHE A 150 -7.94 -1.51 7.47
C PHE A 150 -8.62 -1.77 6.12
N ASN A 151 -9.22 -0.72 5.59
CA ASN A 151 -9.54 -0.61 4.19
C ASN A 151 -8.28 -0.11 3.46
N VAL A 152 -7.74 -0.92 2.56
CA VAL A 152 -6.44 -0.63 1.91
C VAL A 152 -6.56 -0.24 0.44
N LYS A 153 -7.70 0.31 0.03
CA LYS A 153 -7.90 0.89 -1.31
C LYS A 153 -6.97 2.09 -1.54
N ALA A 154 -6.75 2.45 -2.79
CA ALA A 154 -5.98 3.65 -3.12
C ALA A 154 -6.78 4.93 -2.89
N ASN A 155 -8.07 4.92 -3.23
CA ASN A 155 -8.95 6.07 -3.15
C ASN A 155 -10.06 5.83 -2.14
N PHE A 156 -10.23 6.75 -1.21
CA PHE A 156 -11.26 6.71 -0.17
C PHE A 156 -12.24 7.87 -0.33
N ASN A 157 -13.51 7.55 -0.21
CA ASN A 157 -14.51 8.59 0.01
C ASN A 157 -14.66 8.82 1.53
N SER A 158 -14.17 9.94 2.03
CA SER A 158 -14.20 10.28 3.46
C SER A 158 -15.61 10.33 4.05
N ARG A 159 -16.64 10.56 3.23
CA ARG A 159 -18.04 10.58 3.66
C ARG A 159 -18.58 9.20 4.04
N ASN A 160 -17.91 8.13 3.68
CA ASN A 160 -18.36 6.74 3.90
C ASN A 160 -17.53 6.01 4.96
N SER A 161 -16.87 6.71 5.89
CA SER A 161 -16.10 6.07 6.95
C SER A 161 -17.00 5.21 7.85
N ILE A 162 -16.52 4.01 8.17
CA ILE A 162 -17.16 3.12 9.14
C ILE A 162 -16.40 3.25 10.46
N TYR A 163 -17.14 3.44 11.55
CA TYR A 163 -16.53 3.49 12.89
C TYR A 163 -15.68 2.23 13.15
N GLY A 164 -14.51 2.40 13.75
CA GLY A 164 -13.59 1.30 14.05
C GLY A 164 -12.78 0.78 12.87
N ILE A 165 -13.06 1.24 11.64
CA ILE A 165 -12.31 0.90 10.43
C ILE A 165 -11.49 2.11 9.97
N ARG A 166 -10.23 1.86 9.67
CA ARG A 166 -9.32 2.89 9.16
C ARG A 166 -9.12 2.74 7.67
N ASN A 167 -9.15 3.85 6.96
CA ASN A 167 -8.88 3.91 5.52
C ASN A 167 -7.42 4.36 5.32
N VAL A 168 -6.57 3.48 4.84
CA VAL A 168 -5.14 3.76 4.61
C VAL A 168 -4.68 2.97 3.38
N ALA A 169 -4.19 3.65 2.36
CA ALA A 169 -3.62 2.97 1.18
C ALA A 169 -2.51 1.99 1.60
N GLY A 170 -2.54 0.76 1.06
CA GLY A 170 -1.70 -0.34 1.52
C GLY A 170 -0.19 -0.01 1.56
N GLY A 171 0.34 0.68 0.54
CA GLY A 171 1.73 1.11 0.52
C GLY A 171 2.09 2.13 1.59
N GLN A 172 1.16 3.01 1.97
CA GLN A 172 1.35 3.97 3.05
C GLN A 172 1.29 3.29 4.42
N LEU A 173 0.36 2.33 4.60
CA LEU A 173 0.26 1.55 5.82
C LEU A 173 1.55 0.76 6.09
N VAL A 174 2.12 0.11 5.09
CA VAL A 174 3.38 -0.63 5.22
C VAL A 174 4.55 0.29 5.55
N GLN A 175 4.61 1.48 4.91
CA GLN A 175 5.71 2.43 5.14
C GLN A 175 5.71 3.04 6.53
N ALA A 176 4.54 3.28 7.09
CA ALA A 176 4.35 4.03 8.34
C ALA A 176 3.38 3.29 9.27
N THR A 177 3.63 1.99 9.47
CA THR A 177 2.76 1.10 10.26
C THR A 177 2.60 1.62 11.69
N ASP A 178 3.64 2.18 12.27
CA ASP A 178 3.68 2.79 13.60
C ASP A 178 2.71 3.97 13.78
N ASN A 179 2.41 4.71 12.70
CA ASN A 179 1.40 5.77 12.72
C ASN A 179 -0.05 5.24 12.81
N HIS A 180 -0.24 3.97 12.48
CA HIS A 180 -1.57 3.37 12.36
C HIS A 180 -1.83 2.24 13.36
N VAL A 181 -0.79 1.55 13.79
CA VAL A 181 -0.86 0.40 14.70
C VAL A 181 -0.04 0.69 15.94
N GLY A 182 -0.69 1.11 17.02
CA GLY A 182 -0.04 1.51 18.26
C GLY A 182 0.27 0.35 19.21
N VAL A 183 -0.22 -0.87 18.94
CA VAL A 183 -0.05 -2.03 19.82
C VAL A 183 0.69 -3.14 19.08
N LEU A 184 1.87 -3.50 19.59
CA LEU A 184 2.62 -4.65 19.10
C LEU A 184 1.85 -5.95 19.34
N LYS A 185 2.03 -6.95 18.48
CA LYS A 185 1.32 -8.25 18.52
C LYS A 185 -0.21 -8.14 18.42
N SER A 186 -0.73 -7.01 17.92
CA SER A 186 -2.14 -6.90 17.57
C SER A 186 -2.49 -7.77 16.38
N ARG A 187 -3.78 -8.06 16.24
CA ARG A 187 -4.36 -8.69 15.04
C ARG A 187 -4.71 -7.60 14.03
N ILE A 188 -4.43 -7.84 12.78
CA ILE A 188 -4.71 -6.87 11.72
C ILE A 188 -5.52 -7.54 10.62
N ILE A 189 -6.68 -6.99 10.32
CA ILE A 189 -7.59 -7.45 9.28
C ILE A 189 -7.55 -6.43 8.13
N PHE A 190 -7.28 -6.91 6.93
CA PHE A 190 -7.26 -6.10 5.72
C PHE A 190 -8.43 -6.44 4.81
N PHE A 191 -8.98 -5.45 4.15
CA PHE A 191 -9.93 -5.66 3.05
C PHE A 191 -9.79 -4.60 1.96
N ASP A 192 -10.31 -4.92 0.79
CA ASP A 192 -10.37 -4.08 -0.40
C ASP A 192 -11.74 -4.21 -1.10
N GLU A 193 -11.79 -4.10 -2.42
CA GLU A 193 -13.03 -4.26 -3.20
C GLU A 193 -13.50 -5.72 -3.35
N GLY A 194 -12.77 -6.69 -2.79
CA GLY A 194 -13.12 -8.12 -2.77
C GLY A 194 -12.34 -8.98 -3.76
N ASP A 195 -11.41 -8.41 -4.51
CA ASP A 195 -10.44 -9.16 -5.32
C ASP A 195 -9.23 -9.64 -4.52
N LEU A 196 -9.06 -9.17 -3.29
CA LEU A 196 -8.03 -9.54 -2.31
C LEU A 196 -6.60 -9.09 -2.65
N VAL A 197 -6.37 -8.46 -3.79
CA VAL A 197 -5.01 -8.18 -4.27
C VAL A 197 -4.33 -7.10 -3.43
N ARG A 198 -5.00 -5.98 -3.19
CA ARG A 198 -4.48 -4.89 -2.34
C ARG A 198 -4.38 -5.33 -0.89
N ALA A 199 -5.42 -5.99 -0.38
CA ALA A 199 -5.48 -6.50 0.98
C ALA A 199 -4.39 -7.55 1.23
N GLY A 200 -4.28 -8.54 0.35
CA GLY A 200 -3.30 -9.60 0.45
C GLY A 200 -1.86 -9.10 0.32
N THR A 201 -1.60 -8.20 -0.64
CA THR A 201 -0.27 -7.58 -0.80
C THR A 201 0.16 -6.85 0.48
N THR A 202 -0.75 -6.09 1.09
CA THR A 202 -0.49 -5.37 2.34
C THR A 202 -0.25 -6.35 3.50
N ALA A 203 -1.10 -7.39 3.61
CA ALA A 203 -0.98 -8.42 4.63
C ALA A 203 0.34 -9.18 4.56
N LEU A 204 0.83 -9.53 3.36
CA LEU A 204 2.13 -10.18 3.14
C LEU A 204 3.28 -9.37 3.74
N TRP A 205 3.28 -8.06 3.57
CA TRP A 205 4.33 -7.19 4.12
C TRP A 205 4.26 -7.07 5.64
N LEU A 206 3.06 -6.85 6.21
CA LEU A 206 2.91 -6.75 7.66
C LEU A 206 3.16 -8.10 8.36
N LYS A 207 2.85 -9.21 7.71
CA LYS A 207 3.22 -10.55 8.19
C LYS A 207 4.73 -10.70 8.32
N LYS A 208 5.51 -10.22 7.34
CA LYS A 208 6.99 -10.20 7.40
C LYS A 208 7.52 -9.26 8.48
N MET A 209 6.74 -8.26 8.89
CA MET A 209 7.02 -7.40 10.04
C MET A 209 6.55 -8.01 11.38
N ASN A 210 6.19 -9.30 11.38
CA ASN A 210 5.78 -10.08 12.55
C ASN A 210 4.42 -9.69 13.16
N PHE A 211 3.50 -9.14 12.35
CA PHE A 211 2.12 -8.96 12.76
C PHE A 211 1.28 -10.21 12.45
N GLU A 212 0.23 -10.43 13.22
CA GLU A 212 -0.78 -11.44 12.92
C GLU A 212 -1.82 -10.82 11.95
N CYS A 213 -1.81 -11.32 10.71
CA CYS A 213 -2.54 -10.73 9.61
C CYS A 213 -3.63 -11.64 9.08
N TYR A 214 -4.76 -11.04 8.72
CA TYR A 214 -5.92 -11.69 8.12
C TYR A 214 -6.42 -10.89 6.92
N VAL A 215 -7.00 -11.57 5.93
CA VAL A 215 -7.62 -10.91 4.77
C VAL A 215 -9.11 -11.24 4.74
N PHE A 216 -9.96 -10.22 4.82
CA PHE A 216 -11.40 -10.39 4.76
C PHE A 216 -11.88 -10.48 3.30
N LYS A 217 -12.53 -11.59 2.95
CA LYS A 217 -13.01 -11.88 1.58
C LYS A 217 -14.32 -11.17 1.18
N GLY A 218 -14.88 -10.36 2.08
CA GLY A 218 -16.17 -9.69 1.85
C GLY A 218 -16.02 -8.24 1.41
N LYS A 219 -17.16 -7.63 1.05
CA LYS A 219 -17.24 -6.21 0.72
C LYS A 219 -17.46 -5.35 1.95
N GLU A 220 -17.04 -4.10 1.90
CA GLU A 220 -17.19 -3.09 2.95
C GLU A 220 -18.61 -3.02 3.53
N LYS A 221 -19.66 -3.16 2.69
CA LYS A 221 -21.05 -3.12 3.15
C LYS A 221 -21.36 -4.12 4.27
N LYS A 222 -20.73 -5.30 4.27
CA LYS A 222 -20.91 -6.30 5.33
C LYS A 222 -20.33 -5.84 6.67
N LEU A 223 -19.25 -5.05 6.63
CA LEU A 223 -18.58 -4.57 7.84
C LEU A 223 -19.34 -3.42 8.54
N ARG A 224 -20.33 -2.82 7.90
CA ARG A 224 -21.17 -1.75 8.49
C ARG A 224 -22.03 -2.26 9.67
N SER A 225 -22.31 -3.55 9.73
CA SER A 225 -23.07 -4.18 10.81
C SER A 225 -22.22 -4.60 12.00
N LEU A 226 -20.90 -4.36 11.95
CA LEU A 226 -20.01 -4.63 13.07
C LEU A 226 -20.33 -3.73 14.25
N ASN A 227 -20.47 -4.32 15.42
CA ASN A 227 -20.66 -3.58 16.66
C ASN A 227 -19.33 -3.53 17.41
N PHE A 228 -18.71 -2.36 17.46
CA PHE A 228 -17.49 -2.13 18.22
C PHE A 228 -17.87 -1.73 19.65
N ASN A 229 -17.98 -2.69 20.56
CA ASN A 229 -18.47 -2.50 21.93
C ASN A 229 -17.50 -1.75 22.86
N HIS A 230 -16.30 -1.41 22.41
CA HIS A 230 -15.29 -0.81 23.28
C HIS A 230 -15.08 0.68 23.03
N HIS A 231 -15.85 1.52 23.72
CA HIS A 231 -15.56 2.94 23.86
C HIS A 231 -14.59 3.17 25.02
N ILE A 232 -13.29 2.99 24.82
CA ILE A 232 -12.31 3.56 25.75
C ILE A 232 -12.28 5.08 25.47
N LYS A 233 -13.02 5.85 26.26
CA LYS A 233 -12.88 7.31 26.27
C LYS A 233 -11.60 7.66 27.01
N PHE A 234 -10.51 7.85 26.30
CA PHE A 234 -9.36 8.51 26.87
C PHE A 234 -9.72 9.97 27.16
N LYS A 235 -9.75 10.38 28.43
CA LYS A 235 -9.68 11.79 28.76
C LYS A 235 -8.25 12.24 28.43
N SER A 236 -8.06 12.89 27.29
CA SER A 236 -6.80 13.58 27.01
C SER A 236 -6.65 14.68 28.06
N LYS A 237 -5.65 14.61 28.92
CA LYS A 237 -5.20 15.79 29.64
C LYS A 237 -4.59 16.72 28.60
N SER A 238 -5.08 17.95 28.54
CA SER A 238 -4.46 18.98 27.70
C SER A 238 -3.02 19.17 28.13
N VAL A 239 -2.09 18.99 27.23
CA VAL A 239 -0.69 19.34 27.44
C VAL A 239 -0.57 20.84 27.20
N ASN A 240 -0.01 21.58 28.17
CA ASN A 240 0.30 22.97 27.96
C ASN A 240 1.44 23.07 26.92
N LEU A 241 1.12 23.65 25.78
CA LEU A 241 2.13 23.92 24.75
C LEU A 241 2.79 25.26 25.06
N ILE A 242 4.09 25.28 25.05
CA ILE A 242 4.89 26.50 25.11
C ILE A 242 5.45 26.79 23.72
N THR A 243 5.38 28.03 23.31
CA THR A 243 5.93 28.45 22.03
C THR A 243 7.45 28.73 22.16
N PHE A 244 8.14 28.73 21.03
CA PHE A 244 9.57 29.08 21.00
C PHE A 244 9.81 30.51 21.47
N GLN A 245 8.84 31.41 21.34
CA GLN A 245 8.92 32.79 21.84
C GLN A 245 8.78 32.89 23.35
N ASP A 246 8.06 31.95 23.98
CA ASP A 246 7.87 31.92 25.42
C ASP A 246 9.07 31.28 26.15
N LEU A 247 10.03 30.73 25.41
CA LEU A 247 11.28 30.13 25.93
C LEU A 247 12.44 31.13 26.00
N LYS A 248 12.29 32.31 25.40
CA LYS A 248 13.28 33.40 25.44
C LYS A 248 13.03 34.32 26.63
#